data_b750baac58bbec2c7bb37853e39862e3
#
_entry.id   b750baac58bbec2c7bb37853e39862e3
#
_cell.length_a   1.000
_cell.length_b   1.000
_cell.length_c   1.000
_cell.angle_alpha   90.00
_cell.angle_beta   90.00
_cell.angle_gamma   90.00
#
_symmetry.space_group_name_H-M   'P 1'
#
loop_
_entity.id
_entity.type
_entity.pdbx_description
1 polymer ?
#
loop_
_entity_poly.entity_id
_entity_poly.type
_entity_poly.pdbx_seq_one_letter_code
_entity_poly.pdbx_strand_id
1 'polypeptide(L)'
;MQKMNIQLKEDQSSKHSFFLLMEEVTLTSVKQAVEWIFEANFSEEPPELMNLIITSPGGDLNAAFALIDTIRGSSIPVRTIGLGQVASAGLMIFIAGHKGHRLLTPNTSILSHQYSWGAFGKEHELFAQVKEFDLTTKRMIAHYKKCTGL
;
A
#
# COMPACT_ATOMS: atom_id res chain seq x y z
N MET A 1 14.82 30.23 -0.99
CA MET A 1 14.41 29.01 -0.27
C MET A 1 13.27 29.38 0.68
N GLN A 2 12.03 29.15 0.27
CA GLN A 2 10.90 29.26 1.20
C GLN A 2 10.93 28.07 2.15
N LYS A 3 11.13 28.31 3.44
CA LYS A 3 10.93 27.32 4.48
C LYS A 3 9.45 26.97 4.51
N MET A 4 9.13 25.72 4.23
CA MET A 4 7.78 25.18 4.39
C MET A 4 7.47 25.20 5.90
N ASN A 5 6.73 26.23 6.36
CA ASN A 5 6.22 26.25 7.72
C ASN A 5 5.05 25.26 7.80
N ILE A 6 5.31 24.07 8.31
CA ILE A 6 4.25 23.13 8.71
C ILE A 6 3.73 23.60 10.08
N GLN A 7 2.96 24.68 10.08
CA GLN A 7 2.10 24.99 11.22
C GLN A 7 0.83 24.15 11.07
N LEU A 8 0.86 22.97 11.67
CA LEU A 8 -0.37 22.23 11.94
C LEU A 8 -1.16 23.04 12.97
N LYS A 9 -2.20 23.71 12.54
CA LYS A 9 -3.17 24.29 13.48
C LYS A 9 -3.76 23.11 14.28
N GLU A 10 -3.82 23.20 15.59
CA GLU A 10 -4.31 22.18 16.50
C GLU A 10 -5.69 21.61 16.10
N ASP A 11 -6.52 22.39 15.42
CA ASP A 11 -7.84 22.00 14.95
C ASP A 11 -7.86 21.10 13.67
N GLN A 12 -6.72 20.95 12.97
CA GLN A 12 -6.61 20.08 11.78
C GLN A 12 -5.91 18.75 12.07
N SER A 13 -5.21 18.63 13.18
CA SER A 13 -4.48 17.40 13.55
C SER A 13 -5.42 16.25 13.95
N SER A 14 -6.59 16.58 14.51
CA SER A 14 -7.60 15.58 14.91
C SER A 14 -8.36 14.95 13.74
N LYS A 15 -8.35 15.60 12.55
CA LYS A 15 -9.08 15.16 11.36
C LYS A 15 -8.27 14.24 10.43
N HIS A 16 -6.96 14.19 10.60
CA HIS A 16 -6.06 13.40 9.77
C HIS A 16 -5.29 12.40 10.62
N SER A 17 -5.29 11.15 10.19
CA SER A 17 -4.45 10.10 10.76
C SER A 17 -3.28 9.79 9.82
N PHE A 18 -2.13 9.40 10.38
CA PHE A 18 -0.90 9.13 9.63
C PHE A 18 -0.29 7.79 10.02
N PHE A 19 0.18 7.04 9.02
CA PHE A 19 0.95 5.82 9.22
C PHE A 19 2.16 5.82 8.27
N LEU A 20 3.32 5.37 8.78
CA LEU A 20 4.57 5.30 8.04
C LEU A 20 4.90 3.83 7.71
N LEU A 21 4.76 3.46 6.44
CA LEU A 21 5.27 2.20 5.90
C LEU A 21 6.62 2.48 5.23
N MET A 22 7.68 2.56 6.05
CA MET A 22 9.03 2.94 5.60
C MET A 22 10.00 1.75 5.74
N GLU A 23 9.62 0.62 5.18
CA GLU A 23 10.33 -0.64 5.28
C GLU A 23 9.90 -1.62 4.18
N GLU A 24 10.46 -2.82 4.21
CA GLU A 24 10.05 -3.92 3.34
C GLU A 24 8.59 -4.32 3.61
N VAL A 25 7.87 -4.69 2.55
CA VAL A 25 6.51 -5.23 2.65
C VAL A 25 6.58 -6.66 3.17
N THR A 26 6.20 -6.85 4.42
CA THR A 26 6.14 -8.13 5.12
C THR A 26 4.79 -8.30 5.81
N LEU A 27 4.46 -9.50 6.28
CA LEU A 27 3.26 -9.70 7.10
C LEU A 27 3.27 -8.83 8.36
N THR A 28 4.44 -8.61 8.97
CA THR A 28 4.58 -7.80 10.17
C THR A 28 4.31 -6.32 9.90
N SER A 29 4.96 -5.75 8.87
CA SER A 29 4.77 -4.33 8.52
C SER A 29 3.34 -4.04 8.05
N VAL A 30 2.76 -4.96 7.28
CA VAL A 30 1.38 -4.85 6.79
C VAL A 30 0.37 -5.01 7.91
N LYS A 31 0.59 -5.93 8.87
CA LYS A 31 -0.30 -6.12 10.02
C LYS A 31 -0.54 -4.80 10.75
N GLN A 32 0.52 -4.06 11.04
CA GLN A 32 0.42 -2.77 11.73
C GLN A 32 -0.40 -1.74 10.93
N ALA A 33 -0.21 -1.69 9.62
CA ALA A 33 -0.98 -0.80 8.74
C ALA A 33 -2.46 -1.21 8.66
N VAL A 34 -2.74 -2.50 8.62
CA VAL A 34 -4.11 -3.05 8.65
C VAL A 34 -4.80 -2.71 9.97
N GLU A 35 -4.14 -2.95 11.11
CA GLU A 35 -4.64 -2.60 12.44
C GLU A 35 -4.98 -1.11 12.52
N TRP A 36 -4.09 -0.23 12.06
CA TRP A 36 -4.31 1.21 12.00
C TRP A 36 -5.57 1.59 11.18
N ILE A 37 -5.82 0.93 10.03
CA ILE A 37 -7.02 1.19 9.23
C ILE A 37 -8.27 0.67 9.95
N PHE A 38 -8.23 -0.51 10.56
CA PHE A 38 -9.35 -1.06 11.31
C PHE A 38 -9.69 -0.19 12.52
N GLU A 39 -8.71 0.20 13.33
CA GLU A 39 -8.91 1.05 14.49
C GLU A 39 -9.59 2.37 14.11
N ALA A 40 -9.15 3.00 13.01
CA ALA A 40 -9.77 4.23 12.52
C ALA A 40 -11.23 4.02 12.08
N ASN A 41 -11.52 2.91 11.35
CA ASN A 41 -12.86 2.64 10.85
C ASN A 41 -13.87 2.24 11.94
N PHE A 42 -13.39 1.71 13.08
CA PHE A 42 -14.21 1.34 14.22
C PHE A 42 -14.18 2.37 15.37
N SER A 43 -13.48 3.49 15.18
CA SER A 43 -13.44 4.58 16.17
C SER A 43 -14.80 5.27 16.28
N GLU A 44 -15.15 5.71 17.48
CA GLU A 44 -16.33 6.58 17.71
C GLU A 44 -16.12 7.97 17.09
N GLU A 45 -14.86 8.42 17.02
CA GLU A 45 -14.44 9.67 16.38
C GLU A 45 -13.43 9.37 15.24
N PRO A 46 -13.90 8.87 14.07
CA PRO A 46 -13.02 8.52 12.98
C PRO A 46 -12.38 9.75 12.35
N PRO A 47 -11.13 9.63 11.86
CA PRO A 47 -10.50 10.70 11.09
C PRO A 47 -11.24 10.91 9.76
N GLU A 48 -11.19 12.13 9.23
CA GLU A 48 -11.75 12.45 7.91
C GLU A 48 -10.87 11.92 6.77
N LEU A 49 -9.57 11.75 7.02
CA LEU A 49 -8.59 11.31 6.04
C LEU A 49 -7.46 10.53 6.71
N MET A 50 -7.14 9.39 6.15
CA MET A 50 -6.00 8.56 6.55
C MET A 50 -4.85 8.76 5.55
N ASN A 51 -3.65 9.03 6.05
CA ASN A 51 -2.46 9.27 5.22
C ASN A 51 -1.46 8.14 5.42
N LEU A 52 -1.32 7.28 4.43
CA LEU A 52 -0.35 6.20 4.38
C LEU A 52 0.90 6.68 3.63
N ILE A 53 1.97 6.93 4.37
CA ILE A 53 3.25 7.37 3.82
C ILE A 53 4.09 6.14 3.51
N ILE A 54 4.60 6.04 2.27
CA ILE A 54 5.24 4.84 1.76
C ILE A 54 6.66 5.16 1.28
N THR A 55 7.64 4.47 1.87
CA THR A 55 8.99 4.32 1.36
C THR A 55 9.33 2.84 1.45
N SER A 56 9.35 2.12 0.33
CA SER A 56 9.51 0.67 0.36
C SER A 56 10.17 0.13 -0.91
N PRO A 57 11.12 -0.81 -0.77
CA PRO A 57 11.67 -1.56 -1.90
C PRO A 57 10.70 -2.61 -2.45
N GLY A 58 9.57 -2.85 -1.78
CA GLY A 58 8.65 -3.94 -2.05
C GLY A 58 8.79 -5.08 -1.06
N GLY A 59 8.45 -6.29 -1.46
CA GLY A 59 8.51 -7.50 -0.63
C GLY A 59 7.38 -8.48 -0.95
N ASP A 60 6.73 -9.02 0.07
CA ASP A 60 5.71 -10.05 -0.05
C ASP A 60 4.42 -9.55 -0.73
N LEU A 61 4.05 -10.22 -1.84
CA LEU A 61 2.86 -9.87 -2.61
C LEU A 61 1.55 -10.19 -1.89
N ASN A 62 1.48 -11.27 -1.12
CA ASN A 62 0.26 -11.62 -0.40
C ASN A 62 0.01 -10.64 0.76
N ALA A 63 1.07 -10.22 1.44
CA ALA A 63 1.00 -9.15 2.42
C ALA A 63 0.53 -7.83 1.77
N ALA A 64 1.06 -7.49 0.59
CA ALA A 64 0.60 -6.32 -0.16
C ALA A 64 -0.89 -6.40 -0.51
N PHE A 65 -1.38 -7.53 -1.01
CA PHE A 65 -2.79 -7.71 -1.32
C PHE A 65 -3.69 -7.57 -0.09
N ALA A 66 -3.28 -8.09 1.08
CA ALA A 66 -4.03 -7.91 2.31
C ALA A 66 -4.22 -6.42 2.66
N LEU A 67 -3.16 -5.62 2.55
CA LEU A 67 -3.26 -4.18 2.79
C LEU A 67 -4.07 -3.46 1.69
N ILE A 68 -3.90 -3.84 0.42
CA ILE A 68 -4.66 -3.30 -0.71
C ILE A 68 -6.17 -3.51 -0.50
N ASP A 69 -6.57 -4.71 -0.11
CA ASP A 69 -7.98 -5.01 0.14
C ASP A 69 -8.51 -4.26 1.36
N THR A 70 -7.70 -4.09 2.39
CA THR A 70 -8.04 -3.28 3.56
C THR A 70 -8.22 -1.80 3.20
N ILE A 71 -7.31 -1.22 2.39
CA ILE A 71 -7.44 0.16 1.90
C ILE A 71 -8.74 0.32 1.11
N ARG A 72 -9.06 -0.63 0.23
CA ARG A 72 -10.27 -0.60 -0.60
C ARG A 72 -11.55 -0.78 0.20
N GLY A 73 -11.49 -1.54 1.28
CA GLY A 73 -12.62 -1.78 2.18
C GLY A 73 -12.86 -0.67 3.21
N SER A 74 -11.92 0.27 3.34
CA SER A 74 -12.05 1.38 4.27
C SER A 74 -13.18 2.33 3.86
N SER A 75 -14.05 2.69 4.80
CA SER A 75 -15.06 3.73 4.64
C SER A 75 -14.47 5.14 4.72
N ILE A 76 -13.28 5.26 5.30
CA ILE A 76 -12.53 6.52 5.40
C ILE A 76 -11.57 6.58 4.20
N PRO A 77 -11.49 7.72 3.47
CA PRO A 77 -10.54 7.87 2.39
C PRO A 77 -9.10 7.63 2.84
N VAL A 78 -8.36 6.78 2.13
CA VAL A 78 -6.94 6.53 2.35
C VAL A 78 -6.14 7.22 1.27
N ARG A 79 -5.36 8.21 1.66
CA ARG A 79 -4.36 8.87 0.82
C ARG A 79 -3.05 8.12 0.92
N THR A 80 -2.43 7.83 -0.22
CA THR A 80 -1.07 7.29 -0.29
C THR A 80 -0.09 8.37 -0.69
N ILE A 81 1.04 8.46 0.02
CA ILE A 81 2.09 9.46 -0.22
C ILE A 81 3.41 8.71 -0.40
N GLY A 82 3.94 8.73 -1.61
CA GLY A 82 5.24 8.13 -1.92
C GLY A 82 6.40 9.07 -1.61
N LEU A 83 7.37 8.59 -0.83
CA LEU A 83 8.61 9.29 -0.47
C LEU A 83 9.83 8.45 -0.86
N GLY A 84 10.84 9.07 -1.45
CA GLY A 84 12.13 8.43 -1.72
C GLY A 84 12.05 7.27 -2.70
N GLN A 85 11.62 6.09 -2.27
CA GLN A 85 11.48 4.92 -3.12
C GLN A 85 10.13 4.24 -2.93
N VAL A 86 9.44 3.99 -4.05
CA VAL A 86 8.18 3.23 -4.09
C VAL A 86 8.32 2.14 -5.16
N ALA A 87 8.65 0.91 -4.74
CA ALA A 87 9.02 -0.15 -5.65
C ALA A 87 8.19 -1.43 -5.46
N SER A 88 7.97 -2.18 -6.56
CA SER A 88 7.40 -3.53 -6.54
C SER A 88 6.08 -3.62 -5.76
N ALA A 89 6.00 -4.48 -4.73
CA ALA A 89 4.83 -4.60 -3.85
C ALA A 89 4.46 -3.27 -3.16
N GLY A 90 5.44 -2.41 -2.83
CA GLY A 90 5.21 -1.07 -2.31
C GLY A 90 4.49 -0.16 -3.31
N LEU A 91 4.81 -0.28 -4.61
CA LEU A 91 4.09 0.43 -5.67
C LEU A 91 2.65 -0.06 -5.80
N MET A 92 2.41 -1.35 -5.65
CA MET A 92 1.05 -1.90 -5.69
C MET A 92 0.19 -1.33 -4.55
N ILE A 93 0.74 -1.21 -3.34
CA ILE A 93 0.08 -0.56 -2.20
C ILE A 93 -0.15 0.92 -2.50
N PHE A 94 0.84 1.63 -3.04
CA PHE A 94 0.73 3.04 -3.37
C PHE A 94 -0.42 3.32 -4.35
N ILE A 95 -0.54 2.56 -5.44
CA ILE A 95 -1.61 2.76 -6.43
C ILE A 95 -2.99 2.33 -5.92
N ALA A 96 -3.08 1.64 -4.78
CA ALA A 96 -4.35 1.30 -4.12
C ALA A 96 -5.01 2.50 -3.41
N GLY A 97 -4.26 3.56 -3.14
CA GLY A 97 -4.81 4.80 -2.58
C GLY A 97 -6.04 5.29 -3.35
N HIS A 98 -7.01 5.86 -2.66
CA HIS A 98 -8.25 6.31 -3.26
C HIS A 98 -8.00 7.30 -4.41
N LYS A 99 -8.88 7.28 -5.42
CA LYS A 99 -8.75 8.15 -6.60
C LYS A 99 -8.71 9.62 -6.18
N GLY A 100 -7.72 10.37 -6.68
CA GLY A 100 -7.48 11.75 -6.28
C GLY A 100 -6.67 11.93 -4.98
N HIS A 101 -6.33 10.82 -4.30
CA HIS A 101 -5.58 10.80 -3.05
C HIS A 101 -4.23 10.07 -3.16
N ARG A 102 -3.54 10.18 -4.29
CA ARG A 102 -2.22 9.59 -4.52
C ARG A 102 -1.22 10.70 -4.80
N LEU A 103 -0.24 10.85 -3.94
CA LEU A 103 0.75 11.91 -4.02
C LEU A 103 2.17 11.33 -4.10
N LEU A 104 2.99 11.90 -4.94
CA LEU A 104 4.42 11.60 -5.01
C LEU A 104 5.20 12.86 -4.72
N THR A 105 6.24 12.74 -3.90
CA THR A 105 7.18 13.85 -3.72
C THR A 105 8.15 13.93 -4.89
N PRO A 106 8.73 15.12 -5.18
CA PRO A 106 9.58 15.34 -6.36
C PRO A 106 10.80 14.40 -6.45
N ASN A 107 11.31 13.91 -5.32
CA ASN A 107 12.48 13.05 -5.25
C ASN A 107 12.12 11.56 -5.11
N THR A 108 10.89 11.18 -5.41
CA THR A 108 10.46 9.77 -5.31
C THR A 108 10.80 8.99 -6.58
N SER A 109 11.54 7.92 -6.41
CA SER A 109 11.77 6.91 -7.46
C SER A 109 10.65 5.89 -7.45
N ILE A 110 10.12 5.59 -8.64
CA ILE A 110 9.14 4.53 -8.85
C ILE A 110 9.81 3.40 -9.61
N LEU A 111 9.67 2.17 -9.11
CA LEU A 111 10.14 0.98 -9.80
C LEU A 111 9.02 -0.05 -9.91
N SER A 112 8.62 -0.33 -11.14
CA SER A 112 7.79 -1.48 -11.48
C SER A 112 8.64 -2.51 -12.21
N HIS A 113 8.65 -3.73 -11.72
CA HIS A 113 9.36 -4.83 -12.36
C HIS A 113 8.57 -6.13 -12.20
N GLN A 114 8.89 -7.10 -13.07
CA GLN A 114 8.34 -8.44 -12.93
C GLN A 114 8.87 -9.06 -11.63
N TYR A 115 8.00 -9.66 -10.83
CA TYR A 115 8.42 -10.29 -9.58
C TYR A 115 9.14 -11.62 -9.82
N SER A 116 10.08 -11.94 -8.94
CA SER A 116 10.78 -13.22 -8.93
C SER A 116 9.94 -14.27 -8.21
N TRP A 117 9.96 -15.49 -8.73
CA TRP A 117 9.23 -16.60 -8.17
C TRP A 117 10.09 -17.88 -8.23
N GLY A 118 9.93 -18.75 -7.26
CA GLY A 118 10.57 -20.04 -7.22
C GLY A 118 9.71 -21.03 -6.46
N ALA A 119 9.82 -22.32 -6.80
CA ALA A 119 9.07 -23.38 -6.14
C ALA A 119 9.96 -24.60 -5.91
N PHE A 120 9.75 -25.24 -4.77
CA PHE A 120 10.38 -26.51 -4.40
C PHE A 120 9.30 -27.40 -3.77
N GLY A 121 9.34 -28.67 -4.04
CA GLY A 121 8.39 -29.61 -3.47
C GLY A 121 8.16 -30.84 -4.33
N LYS A 122 7.20 -31.66 -3.93
CA LYS A 122 6.74 -32.82 -4.71
C LYS A 122 5.92 -32.34 -5.92
N GLU A 123 5.80 -33.21 -6.93
CA GLU A 123 5.14 -32.90 -8.20
C GLU A 123 3.75 -32.23 -8.01
N HIS A 124 2.89 -32.81 -7.20
CA HIS A 124 1.55 -32.25 -6.96
C HIS A 124 1.58 -30.89 -6.25
N GLU A 125 2.56 -30.65 -5.37
CA GLU A 125 2.77 -29.37 -4.69
C GLU A 125 3.23 -28.32 -5.70
N LEU A 126 4.12 -28.68 -6.61
CA LEU A 126 4.60 -27.80 -7.69
C LEU A 126 3.45 -27.37 -8.61
N PHE A 127 2.56 -28.29 -8.99
CA PHE A 127 1.38 -27.93 -9.78
C PHE A 127 0.45 -26.94 -9.05
N ALA A 128 0.25 -27.11 -7.75
CA ALA A 128 -0.53 -26.17 -6.95
C ALA A 128 0.13 -24.78 -6.90
N GLN A 129 1.44 -24.73 -6.74
CA GLN A 129 2.20 -23.48 -6.72
C GLN A 129 2.19 -22.76 -8.08
N VAL A 130 2.26 -23.48 -9.19
CA VAL A 130 2.13 -22.89 -10.55
C VAL A 130 0.75 -22.27 -10.75
N LYS A 131 -0.31 -22.92 -10.28
CA LYS A 131 -1.67 -22.33 -10.33
C LYS A 131 -1.79 -21.07 -9.49
N GLU A 132 -1.22 -21.06 -8.28
CA GLU A 132 -1.23 -19.87 -7.42
C GLU A 132 -0.43 -18.73 -8.04
N PHE A 133 0.69 -19.02 -8.69
CA PHE A 133 1.46 -18.06 -9.46
C PHE A 133 0.63 -17.39 -10.58
N ASP A 134 -0.11 -18.18 -11.36
CA ASP A 134 -0.99 -17.66 -12.43
C ASP A 134 -2.11 -16.78 -11.85
N LEU A 135 -2.72 -17.19 -10.74
CA LEU A 135 -3.74 -16.41 -10.05
C LEU A 135 -3.17 -15.08 -9.51
N THR A 136 -2.00 -15.12 -8.91
CA THR A 136 -1.31 -13.94 -8.39
C THR A 136 -0.97 -12.95 -9.51
N THR A 137 -0.49 -13.44 -10.64
CA THR A 137 -0.24 -12.62 -11.84
C THR A 137 -1.51 -11.96 -12.35
N LYS A 138 -2.62 -12.71 -12.43
CA LYS A 138 -3.92 -12.16 -12.84
C LYS A 138 -4.43 -11.09 -11.87
N ARG A 139 -4.32 -11.32 -10.55
CA ARG A 139 -4.69 -10.34 -9.53
C ARG A 139 -3.86 -9.06 -9.66
N MET A 140 -2.56 -9.19 -9.86
CA MET A 140 -1.65 -8.07 -10.03
C MET A 140 -2.01 -7.23 -11.27
N ILE A 141 -2.21 -7.87 -12.43
CA ILE A 141 -2.62 -7.20 -13.67
C ILE A 141 -3.96 -6.49 -13.49
N ALA A 142 -4.96 -7.16 -12.90
CA ALA A 142 -6.26 -6.59 -12.62
C ALA A 142 -6.16 -5.36 -11.69
N HIS A 143 -5.29 -5.43 -10.68
CA HIS A 143 -5.04 -4.32 -9.77
C HIS A 143 -4.44 -3.11 -10.50
N TYR A 144 -3.39 -3.31 -11.31
CA TYR A 144 -2.80 -2.24 -12.12
C TYR A 144 -3.84 -1.59 -13.04
N LYS A 145 -4.59 -2.39 -13.82
CA LYS A 145 -5.63 -1.89 -14.71
C LYS A 145 -6.69 -1.07 -13.97
N LYS A 146 -7.19 -1.59 -12.83
CA LYS A 146 -8.20 -0.90 -12.03
C LYS A 146 -7.70 0.43 -11.47
N CYS A 147 -6.43 0.49 -11.06
CA CYS A 147 -5.88 1.65 -10.37
C CYS A 147 -5.34 2.73 -11.31
N THR A 148 -4.84 2.34 -12.50
CA THR A 148 -4.18 3.25 -13.44
C THR A 148 -5.02 3.55 -14.69
N GLY A 149 -5.98 2.70 -15.02
CA GLY A 149 -6.80 2.81 -16.23
C GLY A 149 -6.09 2.35 -17.51
N LEU A 150 -4.94 1.69 -17.39
CA LEU A 150 -4.14 1.16 -18.51
C LEU A 150 -4.61 -0.24 -18.93
#